data_a4dc5983a3b5c5ceaf6f7c8d19b2d9ad
#
_entry.id   a4dc5983a3b5c5ceaf6f7c8d19b2d9ad
#
_cell.length_a   1.000
_cell.length_b   1.000
_cell.length_c   1.000
_cell.angle_alpha   90.00
_cell.angle_beta   90.00
_cell.angle_gamma   90.00
#
_symmetry.space_group_name_H-M   'P 1'
#
loop_
_entity.id
_entity.type
_entity.pdbx_description
1 polymer ?
#
loop_
_entity_poly.entity_id
_entity_poly.type
_entity_poly.pdbx_seq_one_letter_code
_entity_poly.pdbx_strand_id
1 'polypeptide(L)'
;GHIVALKWTMKNIYNIDQNDVWWSASDIGWIVGHSYIVYAPLFYGCTTILFEGKPVGTPDAGVFWRVISEHKVKSLFTAPTAIRAIKKEDPEGKFFKKYDLSKFDTLFLAGERADPDTIKWFENLSNSPVIDHWWQTETSWAISSNCTGIKMMKTKYGSACKAVPGYDVKIIKSDQTLAKPNEMGDIVVKLPLPPGTFPTLWNAD
;
A
#
# COMPACT_ATOMS: atom_id res chain seq x y z
N GLY A 1 10.06 -14.14 -12.61
CA GLY A 1 9.16 -12.96 -12.75
C GLY A 1 8.90 -12.27 -11.42
N HIS A 2 8.38 -12.99 -10.40
CA HIS A 2 7.91 -12.40 -9.13
C HIS A 2 8.98 -11.55 -8.40
N ILE A 3 10.19 -12.05 -8.21
CA ILE A 3 11.29 -11.31 -7.58
C ILE A 3 11.58 -9.99 -8.33
N VAL A 4 11.58 -10.03 -9.65
CA VAL A 4 11.83 -8.83 -10.47
C VAL A 4 10.73 -7.79 -10.23
N ALA A 5 9.47 -8.23 -10.24
CA ALA A 5 8.33 -7.36 -9.97
C ALA A 5 8.41 -6.75 -8.55
N LEU A 6 8.69 -7.56 -7.54
CA LEU A 6 8.82 -7.07 -6.16
C LEU A 6 9.96 -6.04 -6.01
N LYS A 7 11.15 -6.32 -6.57
CA LYS A 7 12.26 -5.35 -6.56
C LYS A 7 11.90 -4.06 -7.28
N TRP A 8 11.21 -4.17 -8.40
CA TRP A 8 10.76 -3.01 -9.16
C TRP A 8 9.76 -2.17 -8.36
N THR A 9 8.81 -2.81 -7.65
CA THR A 9 7.81 -2.10 -6.84
C THR A 9 8.41 -1.35 -5.67
N MET A 10 9.42 -1.90 -4.99
CA MET A 10 10.09 -1.23 -3.87
C MET A 10 10.65 0.14 -4.31
N LYS A 11 11.34 0.19 -5.45
CA LYS A 11 11.90 1.45 -5.97
C LYS A 11 10.82 2.37 -6.54
N ASN A 12 9.96 1.85 -7.40
CA ASN A 12 9.15 2.70 -8.29
C ASN A 12 7.76 3.02 -7.73
N ILE A 13 7.16 2.11 -6.96
CA ILE A 13 5.88 2.37 -6.29
C ILE A 13 6.13 3.01 -4.93
N TYR A 14 6.96 2.37 -4.10
CA TYR A 14 7.14 2.73 -2.69
C TYR A 14 8.26 3.73 -2.41
N ASN A 15 9.05 4.08 -3.42
CA ASN A 15 10.17 5.03 -3.32
C ASN A 15 11.19 4.67 -2.22
N ILE A 16 11.47 3.38 -2.08
CA ILE A 16 12.41 2.85 -1.07
C ILE A 16 13.79 2.68 -1.70
N ASP A 17 14.81 3.09 -0.97
CA ASP A 17 16.21 2.81 -1.24
C ASP A 17 16.79 1.80 -0.23
N GLN A 18 17.97 1.22 -0.53
CA GLN A 18 18.56 0.16 0.29
C GLN A 18 18.86 0.55 1.74
N ASN A 19 19.09 1.83 2.00
CA ASN A 19 19.35 2.35 3.35
C ASN A 19 18.08 2.78 4.10
N ASP A 20 16.93 2.68 3.45
CA ASP A 20 15.66 3.05 4.07
C ASP A 20 15.12 1.92 4.96
N VAL A 21 14.26 2.30 5.88
CA VAL A 21 13.47 1.36 6.69
C VAL A 21 12.06 1.33 6.15
N TRP A 22 11.65 0.15 5.74
CA TRP A 22 10.33 -0.18 5.25
C TRP A 22 9.52 -0.92 6.32
N TRP A 23 8.25 -0.59 6.47
CA TRP A 23 7.37 -1.33 7.34
C TRP A 23 6.04 -1.67 6.65
N SER A 24 5.78 -2.96 6.45
CA SER A 24 4.47 -3.47 6.11
C SER A 24 3.82 -4.02 7.38
N ALA A 25 2.93 -3.22 7.99
CA ALA A 25 2.18 -3.60 9.18
C ALA A 25 0.92 -4.38 8.76
N SER A 26 1.12 -5.64 8.44
CA SER A 26 0.08 -6.57 7.99
C SER A 26 0.33 -7.96 8.55
N ASP A 27 -0.64 -8.86 8.36
CA ASP A 27 -0.54 -10.25 8.78
C ASP A 27 0.40 -11.02 7.83
N ILE A 28 1.36 -11.75 8.42
CA ILE A 28 2.32 -12.58 7.67
C ILE A 28 1.62 -13.76 6.94
N GLY A 29 0.44 -14.15 7.36
CA GLY A 29 -0.34 -15.22 6.74
C GLY A 29 -1.01 -14.84 5.42
N TRP A 30 -1.07 -13.56 5.08
CA TRP A 30 -1.59 -13.06 3.81
C TRP A 30 -0.48 -12.87 2.78
N ILE A 31 -0.85 -12.80 1.50
CA ILE A 31 0.13 -12.55 0.42
C ILE A 31 0.92 -11.25 0.62
N VAL A 32 0.31 -10.24 1.21
CA VAL A 32 1.00 -8.97 1.56
C VAL A 32 2.15 -9.22 2.52
N GLY A 33 1.97 -10.13 3.49
CA GLY A 33 3.05 -10.53 4.40
C GLY A 33 4.19 -11.21 3.67
N HIS A 34 3.89 -12.17 2.82
CA HIS A 34 4.90 -12.85 2.00
C HIS A 34 5.63 -11.87 1.08
N SER A 35 4.88 -11.08 0.31
CA SER A 35 5.46 -10.16 -0.67
C SER A 35 6.21 -9.00 -0.02
N TYR A 36 5.62 -8.33 0.99
CA TYR A 36 6.08 -7.03 1.46
C TYR A 36 6.56 -6.95 2.92
N ILE A 37 6.41 -8.03 3.71
CA ILE A 37 7.15 -8.15 4.97
C ILE A 37 8.45 -8.92 4.73
N VAL A 38 8.42 -10.00 3.92
CA VAL A 38 9.55 -10.91 3.75
C VAL A 38 10.29 -10.66 2.44
N TYR A 39 9.66 -10.98 1.29
CA TYR A 39 10.42 -11.13 0.05
C TYR A 39 10.88 -9.80 -0.56
N ALA A 40 10.00 -8.84 -0.75
CA ALA A 40 10.35 -7.59 -1.42
C ALA A 40 11.46 -6.82 -0.72
N PRO A 41 11.37 -6.51 0.58
CA PRO A 41 12.42 -5.76 1.26
C PRO A 41 13.75 -6.52 1.32
N LEU A 42 13.73 -7.83 1.56
CA LEU A 42 14.95 -8.63 1.63
C LEU A 42 15.64 -8.76 0.25
N PHE A 43 14.89 -9.04 -0.82
CA PHE A 43 15.46 -9.05 -2.17
C PHE A 43 15.92 -7.68 -2.66
N TYR A 44 15.27 -6.62 -2.18
CA TYR A 44 15.67 -5.27 -2.51
C TYR A 44 16.91 -4.83 -1.73
N GLY A 45 17.09 -5.35 -0.52
CA GLY A 45 18.21 -5.06 0.37
C GLY A 45 17.99 -3.86 1.27
N CYS A 46 16.74 -3.55 1.63
CA CYS A 46 16.43 -2.54 2.64
C CYS A 46 16.07 -3.19 3.98
N THR A 47 16.03 -2.40 5.04
CA THR A 47 15.58 -2.86 6.35
C THR A 47 14.07 -3.04 6.36
N THR A 48 13.60 -4.17 6.90
CA THR A 48 12.17 -4.44 7.12
C THR A 48 11.88 -4.63 8.60
N ILE A 49 10.65 -4.29 9.01
CA ILE A 49 10.18 -4.50 10.37
C ILE A 49 9.21 -5.67 10.39
N LEU A 50 9.48 -6.64 11.26
CA LEU A 50 8.54 -7.67 11.66
C LEU A 50 7.94 -7.27 13.01
N PHE A 51 6.65 -6.97 13.03
CA PHE A 51 5.95 -6.42 14.18
C PHE A 51 4.94 -7.43 14.74
N GLU A 52 5.07 -7.73 16.02
CA GLU A 52 4.08 -8.51 16.77
C GLU A 52 3.24 -7.56 17.63
N GLY A 53 2.02 -7.27 17.18
CA GLY A 53 1.13 -6.37 17.89
C GLY A 53 -0.08 -5.97 17.05
N LYS A 54 -0.86 -5.05 17.59
CA LYS A 54 -2.07 -4.51 16.96
C LYS A 54 -1.94 -2.99 16.80
N PRO A 55 -2.68 -2.37 15.89
CA PRO A 55 -2.65 -0.91 15.71
C PRO A 55 -3.16 -0.13 16.93
N VAL A 56 -3.95 -0.78 17.77
CA VAL A 56 -4.47 -0.25 19.04
C VAL A 56 -4.39 -1.31 20.14
N GLY A 57 -4.25 -0.87 21.40
CA GLY A 57 -4.24 -1.77 22.55
C GLY A 57 -2.94 -2.57 22.77
N THR A 58 -1.81 -2.17 22.16
CA THR A 58 -0.47 -2.78 22.36
C THR A 58 0.68 -1.77 22.48
N PRO A 59 0.78 -0.96 23.54
CA PRO A 59 -0.15 -0.82 24.64
C PRO A 59 -1.33 0.11 24.36
N ASP A 60 -1.22 1.03 23.37
CA ASP A 60 -2.20 2.07 23.06
C ASP A 60 -2.21 2.40 21.54
N ALA A 61 -2.97 3.40 21.13
CA ALA A 61 -3.08 3.85 19.73
C ALA A 61 -1.82 4.57 19.22
N GLY A 62 -0.82 4.77 20.04
CA GLY A 62 0.46 5.37 19.65
C GLY A 62 1.52 4.38 19.18
N VAL A 63 1.25 3.08 19.25
CA VAL A 63 2.25 2.06 18.97
C VAL A 63 2.85 2.17 17.56
N PHE A 64 2.05 2.47 16.55
CA PHE A 64 2.55 2.63 15.17
C PHE A 64 3.50 3.83 15.07
N TRP A 65 3.15 4.93 15.70
CA TRP A 65 3.98 6.15 15.70
C TRP A 65 5.29 5.94 16.47
N ARG A 66 5.24 5.19 17.56
CA ARG A 66 6.42 4.80 18.31
C ARG A 66 7.37 3.96 17.45
N VAL A 67 6.89 2.92 16.80
CA VAL A 67 7.70 2.06 15.92
C VAL A 67 8.31 2.86 14.76
N ILE A 68 7.51 3.72 14.11
CA ILE A 68 8.00 4.61 13.04
C ILE A 68 9.13 5.50 13.55
N SER A 69 8.96 6.11 14.72
CA SER A 69 9.95 7.01 15.32
C SER A 69 11.24 6.29 15.73
N GLU A 70 11.11 5.19 16.49
CA GLU A 70 12.25 4.44 17.00
C GLU A 70 13.11 3.84 15.90
N HIS A 71 12.49 3.33 14.86
CA HIS A 71 13.18 2.66 13.75
C HIS A 71 13.40 3.55 12.52
N LYS A 72 13.00 4.83 12.59
CA LYS A 72 13.15 5.78 11.47
C LYS A 72 12.51 5.27 10.17
N VAL A 73 11.31 4.71 10.28
CA VAL A 73 10.56 4.18 9.14
C VAL A 73 10.28 5.28 8.13
N LYS A 74 10.65 5.04 6.88
CA LYS A 74 10.37 5.97 5.77
C LYS A 74 8.96 5.81 5.23
N SER A 75 8.51 4.56 5.05
CA SER A 75 7.17 4.30 4.51
C SER A 75 6.49 3.17 5.27
N LEU A 76 5.22 3.38 5.57
CA LEU A 76 4.33 2.39 6.18
C LEU A 76 3.33 1.89 5.14
N PHE A 77 3.19 0.58 5.02
CA PHE A 77 2.12 -0.07 4.30
C PHE A 77 1.20 -0.82 5.27
N THR A 78 -0.09 -0.51 5.25
CA THR A 78 -1.07 -1.17 6.13
C THR A 78 -2.47 -1.17 5.50
N ALA A 79 -3.46 -1.73 6.21
CA ALA A 79 -4.86 -1.68 5.79
C ALA A 79 -5.55 -0.40 6.28
N PRO A 80 -6.54 0.14 5.55
CA PRO A 80 -7.35 1.27 5.99
C PRO A 80 -8.01 1.05 7.36
N THR A 81 -8.42 -0.18 7.67
CA THR A 81 -8.97 -0.57 8.98
C THR A 81 -8.03 -0.28 10.14
N ALA A 82 -6.71 -0.46 9.97
CA ALA A 82 -5.74 -0.16 11.02
C ALA A 82 -5.72 1.35 11.33
N ILE A 83 -5.69 2.19 10.29
CA ILE A 83 -5.68 3.65 10.46
C ILE A 83 -7.02 4.15 11.03
N ARG A 84 -8.15 3.56 10.60
CA ARG A 84 -9.47 3.88 11.20
C ARG A 84 -9.54 3.52 12.66
N ALA A 85 -8.97 2.39 13.08
CA ALA A 85 -8.92 2.00 14.49
C ALA A 85 -8.11 3.01 15.32
N ILE A 86 -6.94 3.43 14.82
CA ILE A 86 -6.12 4.45 15.48
C ILE A 86 -6.87 5.78 15.55
N LYS A 87 -7.47 6.25 14.44
CA LYS A 87 -8.27 7.49 14.40
C LYS A 87 -9.42 7.47 15.41
N LYS A 88 -10.08 6.32 15.56
CA LYS A 88 -11.17 6.16 16.53
C LYS A 88 -10.71 6.34 17.97
N GLU A 89 -9.55 5.79 18.33
CA GLU A 89 -8.99 5.87 19.68
C GLU A 89 -8.28 7.22 19.96
N ASP A 90 -7.69 7.82 18.91
CA ASP A 90 -6.94 9.08 19.01
C ASP A 90 -7.32 10.07 17.89
N PRO A 91 -8.56 10.57 17.86
CA PRO A 91 -9.04 11.42 16.77
C PRO A 91 -8.27 12.75 16.64
N GLU A 92 -7.69 13.25 17.74
CA GLU A 92 -6.90 14.49 17.76
C GLU A 92 -5.40 14.27 17.48
N GLY A 93 -4.96 13.02 17.32
CA GLY A 93 -3.57 12.66 17.10
C GLY A 93 -2.66 13.01 18.29
N LYS A 94 -3.16 12.88 19.51
CA LYS A 94 -2.37 13.15 20.73
C LYS A 94 -1.16 12.24 20.84
N PHE A 95 -1.31 10.96 20.50
CA PHE A 95 -0.19 10.02 20.46
C PHE A 95 0.77 10.32 19.32
N PHE A 96 0.25 10.64 18.12
CA PHE A 96 1.08 11.02 16.98
C PHE A 96 2.07 12.13 17.32
N LYS A 97 1.59 13.18 17.99
CA LYS A 97 2.39 14.36 18.37
C LYS A 97 3.49 14.11 19.42
N LYS A 98 3.50 12.91 20.03
CA LYS A 98 4.53 12.55 21.04
C LYS A 98 5.82 12.04 20.41
N TYR A 99 5.81 11.69 19.13
CA TYR A 99 6.92 11.00 18.47
C TYR A 99 7.54 11.84 17.36
N ASP A 100 8.85 11.69 17.16
CA ASP A 100 9.55 12.28 16.02
C ASP A 100 9.33 11.42 14.77
N LEU A 101 8.51 11.91 13.85
CA LEU A 101 8.20 11.26 12.58
C LEU A 101 8.83 11.97 11.38
N SER A 102 9.91 12.73 11.60
CA SER A 102 10.59 13.54 10.57
C SER A 102 11.17 12.74 9.40
N LYS A 103 11.37 11.43 9.57
CA LYS A 103 11.83 10.52 8.51
C LYS A 103 10.68 9.85 7.75
N PHE A 104 9.47 9.95 8.28
CA PHE A 104 8.31 9.34 7.66
C PHE A 104 7.85 10.13 6.43
N ASP A 105 7.76 9.46 5.29
CA ASP A 105 7.49 10.06 3.99
C ASP A 105 6.07 9.75 3.49
N THR A 106 5.67 8.46 3.50
CA THR A 106 4.44 8.05 2.82
C THR A 106 3.72 6.91 3.55
N LEU A 107 2.40 7.02 3.61
CA LEU A 107 1.50 5.93 4.01
C LEU A 107 0.90 5.27 2.77
N PHE A 108 1.07 3.96 2.62
CA PHE A 108 0.41 3.14 1.61
C PHE A 108 -0.72 2.31 2.22
N LEU A 109 -1.88 2.31 1.56
CA LEU A 109 -3.07 1.58 1.99
C LEU A 109 -3.54 0.63 0.90
N ALA A 110 -3.93 -0.60 1.29
CA ALA A 110 -4.55 -1.57 0.40
C ALA A 110 -5.41 -2.59 1.19
N GLY A 111 -6.11 -3.46 0.46
CA GLY A 111 -6.94 -4.53 1.01
C GLY A 111 -8.42 -4.20 1.05
N GLU A 112 -8.77 -2.94 1.16
CA GLU A 112 -10.12 -2.41 1.03
C GLU A 112 -10.05 -0.96 0.55
N ARG A 113 -11.17 -0.41 0.13
CA ARG A 113 -11.22 1.01 -0.28
C ARG A 113 -10.92 1.90 0.93
N ALA A 114 -9.92 2.76 0.80
CA ALA A 114 -9.64 3.78 1.80
C ALA A 114 -10.69 4.91 1.73
N ASP A 115 -11.36 5.17 2.85
CA ASP A 115 -12.36 6.24 2.90
C ASP A 115 -11.69 7.63 2.94
N PRO A 116 -12.29 8.63 2.26
CA PRO A 116 -11.72 9.96 2.14
C PRO A 116 -11.47 10.65 3.49
N ASP A 117 -12.30 10.40 4.50
CA ASP A 117 -12.19 11.06 5.80
C ASP A 117 -11.02 10.53 6.62
N THR A 118 -10.71 9.24 6.50
CA THR A 118 -9.52 8.66 7.11
C THR A 118 -8.24 9.16 6.43
N ILE A 119 -8.23 9.22 5.10
CA ILE A 119 -7.10 9.76 4.33
C ILE A 119 -6.84 11.22 4.73
N LYS A 120 -7.84 12.09 4.66
CA LYS A 120 -7.72 13.51 5.04
C LYS A 120 -7.24 13.70 6.48
N TRP A 121 -7.79 12.91 7.40
CA TRP A 121 -7.36 12.96 8.79
C TRP A 121 -5.87 12.69 8.94
N PHE A 122 -5.38 11.63 8.29
CA PHE A 122 -3.96 11.27 8.37
C PHE A 122 -3.06 12.30 7.68
N GLU A 123 -3.42 12.74 6.47
CA GLU A 123 -2.66 13.77 5.73
C GLU A 123 -2.57 15.09 6.52
N ASN A 124 -3.68 15.52 7.14
CA ASN A 124 -3.68 16.72 7.98
C ASN A 124 -2.83 16.58 9.25
N LEU A 125 -2.73 15.36 9.78
CA LEU A 125 -1.95 15.08 10.99
C LEU A 125 -0.46 14.99 10.70
N SER A 126 -0.08 14.35 9.60
CA SER A 126 1.30 13.97 9.28
C SER A 126 1.99 14.88 8.27
N ASN A 127 1.24 15.63 7.46
CA ASN A 127 1.69 16.28 6.23
C ASN A 127 2.32 15.31 5.19
N SER A 128 2.12 14.01 5.37
CA SER A 128 2.61 12.98 4.45
C SER A 128 1.49 12.48 3.54
N PRO A 129 1.77 12.22 2.26
CA PRO A 129 0.76 11.70 1.35
C PRO A 129 0.29 10.31 1.76
N VAL A 130 -1.00 10.05 1.52
CA VAL A 130 -1.60 8.72 1.63
C VAL A 130 -1.89 8.18 0.24
N ILE A 131 -1.33 7.03 -0.05
CA ILE A 131 -1.47 6.34 -1.35
C ILE A 131 -2.36 5.13 -1.17
N ASP A 132 -3.60 5.24 -1.64
CA ASP A 132 -4.46 4.08 -1.82
C ASP A 132 -4.03 3.37 -3.11
N HIS A 133 -3.81 2.05 -3.05
CA HIS A 133 -3.42 1.27 -4.21
C HIS A 133 -4.15 -0.06 -4.23
N TRP A 134 -4.38 -0.58 -5.43
CA TRP A 134 -5.18 -1.77 -5.64
C TRP A 134 -4.38 -2.92 -6.21
N TRP A 135 -4.56 -4.10 -5.62
CA TRP A 135 -4.03 -5.39 -6.06
C TRP A 135 -4.86 -6.53 -5.48
N GLN A 136 -4.51 -7.74 -5.85
CA GLN A 136 -5.16 -8.95 -5.38
C GLN A 136 -4.11 -9.99 -5.00
N THR A 137 -4.50 -10.99 -4.22
CA THR A 137 -3.64 -12.13 -3.88
C THR A 137 -3.04 -12.74 -5.16
N GLU A 138 -3.85 -12.91 -6.19
CA GLU A 138 -3.49 -13.53 -7.46
C GLU A 138 -2.47 -12.70 -8.26
N THR A 139 -2.41 -11.41 -8.08
CA THR A 139 -1.41 -10.58 -8.75
C THR A 139 -0.11 -10.43 -7.95
N SER A 140 -0.17 -10.57 -6.64
CA SER A 140 0.95 -10.50 -5.68
C SER A 140 1.66 -9.15 -5.59
N TRP A 141 1.29 -8.19 -6.40
CA TRP A 141 1.78 -6.80 -6.42
C TRP A 141 0.75 -5.86 -7.07
N ALA A 142 0.94 -4.55 -6.94
CA ALA A 142 -0.06 -3.56 -7.30
C ALA A 142 -0.41 -3.58 -8.79
N ILE A 143 -1.72 -3.61 -9.09
CA ILE A 143 -2.29 -3.42 -10.44
C ILE A 143 -2.39 -1.93 -10.74
N SER A 144 -2.83 -1.13 -9.76
CA SER A 144 -2.87 0.32 -9.87
C SER A 144 -2.34 1.00 -8.61
N SER A 145 -1.61 2.09 -8.80
CA SER A 145 -1.00 2.86 -7.72
C SER A 145 -0.55 4.24 -8.22
N ASN A 146 -0.23 5.12 -7.29
CA ASN A 146 0.63 6.26 -7.53
C ASN A 146 2.09 5.79 -7.37
N CYS A 147 2.83 5.72 -8.47
CA CYS A 147 4.22 5.27 -8.47
C CYS A 147 5.13 6.39 -7.96
N THR A 148 5.21 6.58 -6.65
CA THR A 148 5.87 7.72 -6.01
C THR A 148 7.36 7.79 -6.31
N GLY A 149 8.02 6.66 -6.53
CA GLY A 149 9.44 6.59 -6.91
C GLY A 149 9.74 6.96 -8.37
N ILE A 150 8.71 7.06 -9.24
CA ILE A 150 8.84 7.56 -10.61
C ILE A 150 8.46 9.03 -10.64
N LYS A 151 7.23 9.32 -10.27
CA LYS A 151 6.69 10.68 -10.22
C LYS A 151 5.43 10.69 -9.36
N MET A 152 5.45 11.50 -8.31
CA MET A 152 4.25 11.73 -7.51
C MET A 152 3.17 12.43 -8.35
N MET A 153 2.03 11.79 -8.49
CA MET A 153 0.84 12.36 -9.12
C MET A 153 -0.13 12.88 -8.05
N LYS A 154 -0.97 13.83 -8.42
CA LYS A 154 -2.02 14.30 -7.51
C LYS A 154 -2.93 13.14 -7.12
N THR A 155 -3.05 12.89 -5.82
CA THR A 155 -3.96 11.88 -5.27
C THR A 155 -5.42 12.31 -5.44
N LYS A 156 -6.29 11.33 -5.62
CA LYS A 156 -7.75 11.51 -5.56
C LYS A 156 -8.29 10.56 -4.50
N TYR A 157 -8.95 11.09 -3.51
CA TYR A 157 -9.52 10.28 -2.44
C TYR A 157 -10.48 9.21 -2.96
N GLY A 158 -10.29 7.98 -2.50
CA GLY A 158 -11.06 6.81 -2.93
C GLY A 158 -10.70 6.29 -4.32
N SER A 159 -9.53 6.66 -4.86
CA SER A 159 -9.02 6.17 -6.13
C SER A 159 -7.63 5.58 -5.95
N ALA A 160 -7.42 4.37 -6.48
CA ALA A 160 -6.11 3.71 -6.55
C ALA A 160 -5.22 4.25 -7.68
N CYS A 161 -5.49 5.44 -8.18
CA CYS A 161 -4.73 6.19 -9.16
C CYS A 161 -4.75 5.57 -10.58
N LYS A 162 -3.62 5.08 -11.09
CA LYS A 162 -3.47 4.58 -12.46
C LYS A 162 -2.90 3.17 -12.49
N ALA A 163 -3.13 2.47 -13.60
CA ALA A 163 -2.46 1.21 -13.85
C ALA A 163 -0.95 1.36 -13.71
N VAL A 164 -0.34 0.42 -13.01
CA VAL A 164 1.11 0.31 -12.88
C VAL A 164 1.70 -0.19 -14.21
N PRO A 165 2.87 0.27 -14.63
CA PRO A 165 3.54 -0.25 -15.82
C PRO A 165 3.56 -1.78 -15.87
N GLY A 166 3.08 -2.35 -16.97
CA GLY A 166 2.88 -3.78 -17.16
C GLY A 166 1.40 -4.21 -17.17
N TYR A 167 0.50 -3.45 -16.56
CA TYR A 167 -0.94 -3.72 -16.59
C TYR A 167 -1.67 -2.82 -17.58
N ASP A 168 -2.55 -3.39 -18.39
CA ASP A 168 -3.53 -2.67 -19.20
C ASP A 168 -4.91 -2.81 -18.57
N VAL A 169 -5.30 -1.83 -17.76
CA VAL A 169 -6.57 -1.79 -17.03
C VAL A 169 -7.58 -1.00 -17.81
N LYS A 170 -8.79 -1.55 -17.99
CA LYS A 170 -9.91 -0.92 -18.64
C LYS A 170 -11.15 -0.97 -17.75
N ILE A 171 -12.10 -0.09 -18.03
CA ILE A 171 -13.45 -0.15 -17.49
C ILE A 171 -14.37 -0.52 -18.62
N ILE A 172 -15.12 -1.60 -18.47
CA ILE A 172 -16.02 -2.14 -19.49
C ILE A 172 -17.46 -2.08 -18.97
N LYS A 173 -18.36 -1.54 -19.78
CA LYS A 173 -19.80 -1.52 -19.48
C LYS A 173 -20.43 -2.89 -19.72
N SER A 174 -21.68 -3.05 -19.28
CA SER A 174 -22.45 -4.29 -19.46
C SER A 174 -22.63 -4.68 -20.94
N ASP A 175 -22.62 -3.71 -21.85
CA ASP A 175 -22.67 -3.92 -23.31
C ASP A 175 -21.30 -4.26 -23.93
N GLN A 176 -20.28 -4.56 -23.13
CA GLN A 176 -18.90 -4.88 -23.53
C GLN A 176 -18.15 -3.73 -24.19
N THR A 177 -18.66 -2.50 -24.18
CA THR A 177 -17.96 -1.33 -24.68
C THR A 177 -17.14 -0.65 -23.60
N LEU A 178 -16.11 0.10 -23.99
CA LEU A 178 -15.28 0.86 -23.04
C LEU A 178 -16.12 1.98 -22.41
N ALA A 179 -16.05 2.09 -21.08
CA ALA A 179 -16.64 3.19 -20.36
C ALA A 179 -15.86 4.50 -20.58
N LYS A 180 -16.60 5.59 -20.74
CA LYS A 180 -16.00 6.95 -20.73
C LYS A 180 -15.69 7.39 -19.29
N PRO A 181 -14.90 8.46 -19.10
CA PRO A 181 -14.71 9.04 -17.77
C PRO A 181 -16.03 9.36 -17.08
N ASN A 182 -16.18 8.97 -15.81
CA ASN A 182 -17.37 9.09 -14.98
C ASN A 182 -18.54 8.14 -15.35
N GLU A 183 -18.35 7.19 -16.25
CA GLU A 183 -19.29 6.08 -16.45
C GLU A 183 -18.88 4.89 -15.58
N MET A 184 -19.88 4.19 -15.04
CA MET A 184 -19.68 2.96 -14.27
C MET A 184 -19.48 1.76 -15.20
N GLY A 185 -18.66 0.81 -14.73
CA GLY A 185 -18.43 -0.46 -15.41
C GLY A 185 -17.55 -1.38 -14.59
N ASP A 186 -17.29 -2.56 -15.10
CA ASP A 186 -16.41 -3.55 -14.51
C ASP A 186 -14.95 -3.21 -14.77
N ILE A 187 -14.12 -3.35 -13.73
CA ILE A 187 -12.68 -3.20 -13.88
C ILE A 187 -12.11 -4.50 -14.43
N VAL A 188 -11.48 -4.43 -15.58
CA VAL A 188 -10.86 -5.58 -16.24
C VAL A 188 -9.40 -5.31 -16.54
N VAL A 189 -8.60 -6.38 -16.53
CA VAL A 189 -7.18 -6.34 -16.90
C VAL A 189 -7.00 -7.15 -18.17
N LYS A 190 -6.45 -6.51 -19.20
CA LYS A 190 -6.19 -7.18 -20.48
C LYS A 190 -5.10 -8.23 -20.34
N LEU A 191 -5.32 -9.42 -20.89
CA LEU A 191 -4.34 -10.47 -20.97
C LEU A 191 -3.35 -10.27 -22.14
N PRO A 192 -2.12 -10.82 -22.04
CA PRO A 192 -1.58 -11.56 -20.89
C PRO A 192 -1.24 -10.65 -19.70
N LEU A 193 -1.33 -11.21 -18.50
CA LEU A 193 -0.85 -10.51 -17.29
C LEU A 193 0.67 -10.30 -17.35
N PRO A 194 1.19 -9.26 -16.70
CA PRO A 194 2.64 -9.02 -16.70
C PRO A 194 3.39 -10.15 -15.97
N PRO A 195 4.66 -10.42 -16.35
CA PRO A 195 5.50 -11.36 -15.63
C PRO A 195 5.60 -11.00 -14.14
N GLY A 196 5.44 -12.00 -13.26
CA GLY A 196 5.47 -11.80 -11.81
C GLY A 196 4.10 -11.93 -11.14
N THR A 197 3.03 -11.99 -11.92
CA THR A 197 1.71 -12.44 -11.47
C THR A 197 1.65 -13.97 -11.47
N PHE A 198 0.59 -14.55 -10.90
CA PHE A 198 0.45 -16.02 -10.90
C PHE A 198 0.31 -16.56 -12.33
N PRO A 199 0.97 -17.66 -12.66
CA PRO A 199 0.87 -18.29 -13.99
C PRO A 199 -0.37 -19.20 -14.10
N THR A 200 -0.78 -19.84 -13.02
CA THR A 200 -1.91 -20.77 -12.94
C THR A 200 -2.31 -20.99 -11.48
N LEU A 201 -3.45 -21.60 -11.28
CA LEU A 201 -3.91 -22.06 -9.97
C LEU A 201 -3.53 -23.54 -9.76
N TRP A 202 -3.37 -23.94 -8.51
CA TRP A 202 -3.09 -25.33 -8.16
C TRP A 202 -4.27 -26.24 -8.57
N ASN A 203 -3.98 -27.31 -9.30
CA ASN A 203 -5.00 -28.23 -9.84
C ASN A 203 -6.08 -27.59 -10.72
N ALA A 204 -5.76 -26.48 -11.38
CA ALA A 204 -6.62 -25.86 -12.37
C ALA A 204 -5.90 -25.89 -13.73
N ASP A 205 -6.31 -26.81 -14.59
CA ASP A 205 -5.85 -26.96 -15.98
C ASP A 205 -6.61 -25.99 -16.91
#